data_b886af73cb930aa01ef4daf2922327da
#
_entry.id   b886af73cb930aa01ef4daf2922327da
#
_cell.length_a   1.000
_cell.length_b   1.000
_cell.length_c   1.000
_cell.angle_alpha   90.00
_cell.angle_beta   90.00
_cell.angle_gamma   90.00
#
_symmetry.space_group_name_H-M   'P 1'
#
loop_
_entity.id
_entity.type
_entity.pdbx_description
1 polymer ?
#
loop_
_entity_poly.entity_id
_entity_poly.type
_entity_poly.pdbx_seq_one_letter_code
_entity_poly.pdbx_strand_id
1 'polypeptide(L)'
;MAVYENEKHVAAEAEIAEKWCEAMGFAKVKSRKMCGYDYFFSDGQGRHGVLEIKDRSVSRDHYDTMFIGAEKLHHNVGLCEAYDMNFCLVVRWTDGIGWIRIKPEDLKKFPLSMTERGDRPNDGAQMVANIPTNWFEVVG
;
A
#
# COMPACT_ATOMS: atom_id res chain seq x y z
N MET A 1 -13.77 -19.75 -8.25
CA MET A 1 -13.63 -18.43 -7.65
C MET A 1 -12.35 -17.77 -8.14
N ALA A 2 -12.46 -16.51 -8.50
CA ALA A 2 -11.29 -15.79 -8.98
C ALA A 2 -10.33 -15.50 -7.84
N VAL A 3 -9.05 -15.76 -8.06
CA VAL A 3 -7.96 -15.38 -7.17
C VAL A 3 -7.19 -14.28 -7.90
N TYR A 4 -7.25 -13.07 -7.37
CA TYR A 4 -6.64 -11.90 -8.02
C TYR A 4 -5.14 -11.79 -7.76
N GLU A 5 -4.63 -12.56 -6.82
CA GLU A 5 -3.21 -12.67 -6.52
C GLU A 5 -2.67 -13.89 -7.27
N ASN A 6 -1.60 -13.72 -8.04
CA ASN A 6 -0.93 -14.79 -8.76
C ASN A 6 0.57 -14.77 -8.48
N GLU A 7 1.29 -15.81 -8.92
CA GLU A 7 2.72 -15.96 -8.64
C GLU A 7 3.55 -14.75 -9.08
N LYS A 8 3.22 -14.16 -10.23
CA LYS A 8 3.94 -12.99 -10.74
C LYS A 8 3.74 -11.79 -9.83
N HIS A 9 2.52 -11.53 -9.40
CA HIS A 9 2.20 -10.44 -8.48
C HIS A 9 2.84 -10.66 -7.12
N VAL A 10 2.78 -11.88 -6.61
CA VAL A 10 3.39 -12.23 -5.33
C VAL A 10 4.90 -12.01 -5.36
N ALA A 11 5.56 -12.41 -6.46
CA ALA A 11 7.00 -12.21 -6.62
C ALA A 11 7.36 -10.73 -6.72
N ALA A 12 6.57 -9.93 -7.43
CA ALA A 12 6.79 -8.49 -7.55
C ALA A 12 6.61 -7.81 -6.20
N GLU A 13 5.57 -8.14 -5.47
CA GLU A 13 5.33 -7.59 -4.13
C GLU A 13 6.45 -7.95 -3.17
N ALA A 14 6.93 -9.19 -3.21
CA ALA A 14 8.04 -9.63 -2.36
C ALA A 14 9.32 -8.84 -2.63
N GLU A 15 9.62 -8.56 -3.90
CA GLU A 15 10.78 -7.77 -4.28
C GLU A 15 10.67 -6.34 -3.77
N ILE A 16 9.51 -5.72 -3.91
CA ILE A 16 9.27 -4.36 -3.45
C ILE A 16 9.40 -4.29 -1.93
N ALA A 17 8.78 -5.23 -1.22
CA ALA A 17 8.83 -5.29 0.23
C ALA A 17 10.27 -5.48 0.72
N GLU A 18 11.05 -6.34 0.07
CA GLU A 18 12.45 -6.58 0.40
C GLU A 18 13.28 -5.31 0.29
N LYS A 19 13.14 -4.60 -0.81
CA LYS A 19 13.90 -3.37 -1.04
C LYS A 19 13.57 -2.30 -0.02
N TRP A 20 12.28 -2.13 0.30
CA TRP A 20 11.88 -1.15 1.31
C TRP A 20 12.41 -1.54 2.69
N CYS A 21 12.26 -2.80 3.08
CA CYS A 21 12.70 -3.27 4.39
C CYS A 21 14.22 -3.16 4.56
N GLU A 22 14.99 -3.48 3.52
CA GLU A 22 16.44 -3.28 3.55
C GLU A 22 16.81 -1.82 3.74
N ALA A 23 16.16 -0.92 3.02
CA ALA A 23 16.43 0.50 3.13
C ALA A 23 16.09 1.06 4.50
N MET A 24 15.03 0.55 5.13
CA MET A 24 14.53 1.05 6.41
C MET A 24 15.08 0.31 7.63
N GLY A 25 15.75 -0.81 7.43
CA GLY A 25 16.28 -1.61 8.53
C GLY A 25 15.22 -2.46 9.23
N PHE A 26 14.21 -2.92 8.52
CA PHE A 26 13.13 -3.74 9.08
C PHE A 26 13.24 -5.19 8.64
N ALA A 27 12.82 -6.09 9.52
CA ALA A 27 12.47 -7.46 9.16
C ALA A 27 11.00 -7.50 8.75
N LYS A 28 10.64 -8.46 7.91
CA LYS A 28 9.26 -8.60 7.43
C LYS A 28 8.76 -10.04 7.54
N VAL A 29 7.44 -10.17 7.68
CA VAL A 29 6.74 -11.45 7.63
C VAL A 29 5.53 -11.29 6.72
N LYS A 30 5.41 -12.15 5.72
CA LYS A 30 4.27 -12.14 4.81
C LYS A 30 2.99 -12.44 5.58
N SER A 31 1.97 -11.62 5.37
CA SER A 31 0.66 -11.87 5.97
C SER A 31 -0.02 -13.06 5.30
N ARG A 32 -1.01 -13.61 5.96
CA ARG A 32 -1.79 -14.69 5.39
C ARG A 32 -2.56 -14.23 4.16
N LYS A 33 -2.83 -15.16 3.27
CA LYS A 33 -3.56 -14.91 2.02
C LYS A 33 -4.94 -14.29 2.32
N MET A 34 -5.35 -13.34 1.51
CA MET A 34 -6.63 -12.64 1.62
C MET A 34 -6.76 -11.78 2.88
N CYS A 35 -5.67 -11.50 3.56
CA CYS A 35 -5.62 -10.53 4.62
C CYS A 35 -5.70 -9.11 4.05
N GLY A 36 -6.13 -8.15 4.85
CA GLY A 36 -6.28 -6.75 4.41
C GLY A 36 -4.99 -6.00 4.15
N TYR A 37 -3.84 -6.59 4.50
CA TYR A 37 -2.51 -6.01 4.27
C TYR A 37 -1.56 -7.10 3.81
N ASP A 38 -0.41 -6.70 3.26
CA ASP A 38 0.49 -7.65 2.60
C ASP A 38 1.57 -8.20 3.51
N TYR A 39 2.14 -7.38 4.38
CA TYR A 39 3.26 -7.78 5.25
C TYR A 39 3.17 -7.13 6.61
N PHE A 40 3.72 -7.81 7.62
CA PHE A 40 4.15 -7.18 8.86
C PHE A 40 5.60 -6.76 8.74
N PHE A 41 5.98 -5.67 9.41
CA PHE A 41 7.39 -5.29 9.54
C PHE A 41 7.71 -4.90 10.97
N SER A 42 8.98 -5.07 11.36
CA SER A 42 9.45 -4.73 12.70
C SER A 42 10.96 -4.53 12.69
N ASP A 43 11.45 -3.58 13.50
CA ASP A 43 12.87 -3.41 13.75
C ASP A 43 13.32 -4.11 15.05
N GLY A 44 12.40 -4.76 15.75
CA GLY A 44 12.68 -5.42 17.02
C GLY A 44 12.86 -4.46 18.19
N GLN A 45 12.66 -3.17 18.00
CA GLN A 45 12.88 -2.13 19.02
C GLN A 45 11.65 -1.23 19.21
N GLY A 46 10.49 -1.75 18.92
CA GLY A 46 9.24 -1.02 19.12
C GLY A 46 8.65 -0.36 17.88
N ARG A 47 9.41 -0.23 16.79
CA ARG A 47 8.85 0.23 15.51
C ARG A 47 8.34 -0.98 14.74
N HIS A 48 7.05 -1.05 14.54
CA HIS A 48 6.41 -2.16 13.85
C HIS A 48 5.12 -1.70 13.20
N GLY A 49 4.66 -2.47 12.23
CA GLY A 49 3.44 -2.10 11.52
C GLY A 49 3.08 -3.06 10.42
N VAL A 50 2.23 -2.58 9.53
CA VAL A 50 1.79 -3.34 8.36
C VAL A 50 2.09 -2.58 7.08
N LEU A 51 2.34 -3.34 6.03
CA LEU A 51 2.62 -2.82 4.69
C LEU A 51 1.50 -3.17 3.74
N GLU A 52 1.14 -2.22 2.91
CA GLU A 52 0.39 -2.44 1.68
C GLU A 52 1.33 -2.14 0.52
N ILE A 53 1.43 -3.07 -0.42
CA ILE A 53 2.35 -2.96 -1.56
C ILE A 53 1.55 -2.74 -2.83
N LYS A 54 1.96 -1.78 -3.65
CA LYS A 54 1.37 -1.52 -4.96
C LYS A 54 2.46 -1.46 -6.01
N ASP A 55 2.19 -2.04 -7.16
CA ASP A 55 3.08 -2.02 -8.32
C ASP A 55 2.33 -1.35 -9.46
N ARG A 56 2.84 -0.21 -9.91
CA ARG A 56 2.21 0.60 -10.95
C ARG A 56 3.02 0.58 -12.23
N SER A 57 2.34 0.58 -13.37
CA SER A 57 2.99 0.49 -14.69
C SER A 57 3.26 1.85 -15.32
N VAL A 58 3.19 2.92 -14.54
CA VAL A 58 3.46 4.29 -15.00
C VAL A 58 4.54 4.91 -14.14
N SER A 59 5.11 6.03 -14.58
CA SER A 59 6.05 6.80 -13.76
C SER A 59 5.32 7.52 -12.64
N ARG A 60 6.05 7.88 -11.59
CA ARG A 60 5.49 8.59 -10.44
C ARG A 60 4.79 9.89 -10.85
N ASP A 61 5.37 10.60 -11.81
CA ASP A 61 4.88 11.91 -12.25
C ASP A 61 3.79 11.81 -13.32
N HIS A 62 3.42 10.60 -13.73
CA HIS A 62 2.41 10.43 -14.78
C HIS A 62 1.04 10.98 -14.33
N TYR A 63 0.69 10.79 -13.07
CA TYR A 63 -0.50 11.38 -12.44
C TYR A 63 -0.09 12.15 -11.19
N ASP A 64 -0.89 13.14 -10.82
CA ASP A 64 -0.64 13.92 -9.60
C ASP A 64 -0.96 13.13 -8.35
N THR A 65 -1.81 12.11 -8.46
CA THR A 65 -2.22 11.25 -7.35
C THR A 65 -2.12 9.79 -7.75
N MET A 66 -1.97 8.93 -6.74
CA MET A 66 -2.22 7.52 -6.91
C MET A 66 -3.41 7.14 -6.04
N PHE A 67 -4.19 6.15 -6.47
CA PHE A 67 -5.38 5.78 -5.73
C PHE A 67 -5.28 4.37 -5.16
N ILE A 68 -5.92 4.18 -4.00
CA ILE A 68 -6.12 2.87 -3.40
C ILE A 68 -7.55 2.78 -2.89
N GLY A 69 -8.05 1.57 -2.67
CA GLY A 69 -9.39 1.38 -2.12
C GLY A 69 -9.56 2.10 -0.79
N ALA A 70 -10.53 3.00 -0.69
CA ALA A 70 -10.72 3.82 0.49
C ALA A 70 -11.12 3.00 1.70
N GLU A 71 -12.02 2.04 1.53
CA GLU A 71 -12.49 1.20 2.61
C GLU A 71 -11.36 0.38 3.23
N LYS A 72 -10.53 -0.24 2.39
CA LYS A 72 -9.39 -1.03 2.81
C LYS A 72 -8.34 -0.16 3.52
N LEU A 73 -8.08 1.04 2.99
CA LEU A 73 -7.17 1.98 3.59
C LEU A 73 -7.62 2.39 4.98
N HIS A 74 -8.88 2.79 5.12
CA HIS A 74 -9.43 3.22 6.40
C HIS A 74 -9.43 2.08 7.42
N HIS A 75 -9.74 0.87 6.98
CA HIS A 75 -9.68 -0.31 7.85
C HIS A 75 -8.28 -0.55 8.38
N ASN A 76 -7.28 -0.53 7.51
CA ASN A 76 -5.90 -0.81 7.90
C ASN A 76 -5.30 0.27 8.79
N VAL A 77 -5.58 1.53 8.51
CA VAL A 77 -5.11 2.64 9.34
C VAL A 77 -5.77 2.57 10.73
N GLY A 78 -7.07 2.27 10.79
CA GLY A 78 -7.78 2.09 12.05
C GLY A 78 -7.25 0.92 12.87
N LEU A 79 -6.92 -0.19 12.21
CA LEU A 79 -6.30 -1.34 12.85
C LEU A 79 -4.96 -0.96 13.48
N CYS A 80 -4.13 -0.24 12.73
CA CYS A 80 -2.83 0.21 13.23
C CYS A 80 -2.95 1.15 14.41
N GLU A 81 -3.92 2.07 14.37
CA GLU A 81 -4.18 2.95 15.51
C GLU A 81 -4.56 2.16 16.76
N ALA A 82 -5.46 1.18 16.59
CA ALA A 82 -5.95 0.37 17.72
C ALA A 82 -4.82 -0.44 18.39
N TYR A 83 -3.84 -0.87 17.62
CA TYR A 83 -2.74 -1.71 18.11
C TYR A 83 -1.41 -0.97 18.25
N ASP A 84 -1.43 0.35 18.15
CA ASP A 84 -0.23 1.19 18.24
C ASP A 84 0.86 0.77 17.24
N MET A 85 0.45 0.58 16.00
CA MET A 85 1.32 0.20 14.90
C MET A 85 1.33 1.28 13.84
N ASN A 86 2.28 1.20 12.92
CA ASN A 86 2.37 2.10 11.78
C ASN A 86 1.79 1.43 10.53
N PHE A 87 1.04 2.20 9.75
CA PHE A 87 0.63 1.76 8.42
C PHE A 87 1.50 2.44 7.38
N CYS A 88 2.15 1.63 6.52
CA CYS A 88 2.97 2.16 5.43
C CYS A 88 2.47 1.61 4.10
N LEU A 89 2.35 2.50 3.14
CA LEU A 89 2.05 2.16 1.75
C LEU A 89 3.33 2.32 0.95
N VAL A 90 3.74 1.26 0.26
CA VAL A 90 4.95 1.24 -0.57
C VAL A 90 4.53 1.00 -2.01
N VAL A 91 4.95 1.87 -2.89
CA VAL A 91 4.55 1.83 -4.30
C VAL A 91 5.80 1.79 -5.17
N ARG A 92 5.82 0.84 -6.11
CA ARG A 92 6.82 0.85 -7.17
C ARG A 92 6.19 1.42 -8.44
N TRP A 93 6.79 2.49 -8.94
CA TRP A 93 6.51 3.04 -10.27
C TRP A 93 7.61 2.58 -11.22
N THR A 94 7.47 2.89 -12.50
CA THR A 94 8.50 2.50 -13.48
C THR A 94 9.85 3.15 -13.23
N ASP A 95 9.86 4.29 -12.55
CA ASP A 95 11.08 5.07 -12.28
C ASP A 95 11.58 4.97 -10.83
N GLY A 96 10.99 4.12 -10.00
CA GLY A 96 11.51 3.90 -8.66
C GLY A 96 10.44 3.54 -7.64
N ILE A 97 10.88 3.40 -6.40
CA ILE A 97 10.04 3.03 -5.26
C ILE A 97 9.88 4.24 -4.35
N GLY A 98 8.65 4.50 -3.93
CA GLY A 98 8.36 5.49 -2.92
C GLY A 98 7.50 4.89 -1.81
N TRP A 99 7.41 5.56 -0.69
CA TRP A 99 6.62 5.10 0.43
C TRP A 99 6.04 6.27 1.22
N ILE A 100 4.98 5.98 1.96
CA ILE A 100 4.35 6.95 2.83
C ILE A 100 3.80 6.23 4.06
N ARG A 101 4.01 6.83 5.24
CA ARG A 101 3.33 6.42 6.46
C ARG A 101 2.03 7.19 6.55
N ILE A 102 0.91 6.50 6.68
CA ILE A 102 -0.41 7.13 6.73
C ILE A 102 -0.96 7.03 8.14
N LYS A 103 -1.27 8.16 8.73
CA LYS A 103 -1.84 8.29 10.07
C LYS A 103 -3.34 8.53 9.97
N PRO A 104 -4.10 8.28 11.05
CA PRO A 104 -5.54 8.54 11.04
C PRO A 104 -5.91 9.95 10.62
N GLU A 105 -5.16 10.97 11.07
CA GLU A 105 -5.43 12.37 10.73
C GLU A 105 -5.16 12.69 9.26
N ASP A 106 -4.45 11.83 8.54
CA ASP A 106 -4.17 12.05 7.12
C ASP A 106 -5.34 11.63 6.23
N LEU A 107 -6.18 10.72 6.71
CA LEU A 107 -7.24 10.12 5.88
C LEU A 107 -8.18 11.16 5.27
N LYS A 108 -8.59 12.15 6.04
CA LYS A 108 -9.50 13.18 5.55
C LYS A 108 -8.86 14.17 4.58
N LYS A 109 -7.54 14.11 4.42
CA LYS A 109 -6.81 14.96 3.47
C LYS A 109 -6.80 14.39 2.06
N PHE A 110 -7.19 13.12 1.90
CA PHE A 110 -7.20 12.45 0.61
C PHE A 110 -8.56 12.55 -0.04
N PRO A 111 -8.68 13.21 -1.21
CA PRO A 111 -9.95 13.27 -1.91
C PRO A 111 -10.47 11.89 -2.28
N LEU A 112 -11.76 11.69 -2.14
CA LEU A 112 -12.41 10.43 -2.50
C LEU A 112 -13.04 10.55 -3.88
N SER A 113 -13.01 9.47 -4.63
CA SER A 113 -13.69 9.37 -5.92
C SER A 113 -14.15 7.94 -6.15
N MET A 114 -14.99 7.78 -7.16
CA MET A 114 -15.47 6.45 -7.54
C MET A 114 -14.78 6.01 -8.81
N THR A 115 -14.41 4.74 -8.87
CA THR A 115 -13.80 4.17 -10.07
C THR A 115 -14.35 2.78 -10.31
N GLU A 116 -14.40 2.38 -11.58
CA GLU A 116 -14.77 1.02 -11.96
C GLU A 116 -13.51 0.26 -12.33
N ARG A 117 -13.48 -1.02 -11.94
CA ARG A 117 -12.36 -1.89 -12.28
C ARG A 117 -12.72 -2.66 -13.53
N GLY A 118 -12.05 -2.34 -14.63
CA GLY A 118 -12.27 -3.01 -15.91
C GLY A 118 -11.95 -4.49 -15.89
N ASP A 119 -11.03 -4.92 -15.01
CA ASP A 119 -10.66 -6.32 -14.81
C ASP A 119 -11.64 -7.09 -13.93
N ARG A 120 -12.62 -6.40 -13.33
CA ARG A 120 -13.63 -6.99 -12.45
C ARG A 120 -14.98 -6.35 -12.73
N PRO A 121 -15.55 -6.56 -13.93
CA PRO A 121 -16.74 -5.82 -14.34
C PRO A 121 -17.97 -6.06 -13.45
N ASN A 122 -18.01 -7.16 -12.68
CA ASN A 122 -19.13 -7.46 -11.80
C ASN A 122 -18.98 -6.89 -10.39
N ASP A 123 -17.85 -6.25 -10.09
CA ASP A 123 -17.60 -5.67 -8.76
C ASP A 123 -18.27 -4.31 -8.59
N GLY A 124 -18.70 -3.69 -9.71
CA GLY A 124 -19.28 -2.35 -9.67
C GLY A 124 -18.25 -1.27 -9.41
N ALA A 125 -18.72 -0.09 -9.04
CA ALA A 125 -17.87 1.05 -8.73
C ALA A 125 -17.24 0.88 -7.34
N GLN A 126 -15.98 1.28 -7.23
CA GLN A 126 -15.25 1.24 -5.98
C GLN A 126 -14.89 2.66 -5.54
N MET A 127 -15.08 2.96 -4.25
CA MET A 127 -14.61 4.22 -3.69
C MET A 127 -13.11 4.12 -3.45
N VAL A 128 -12.38 5.11 -3.94
CA VAL A 128 -10.92 5.15 -3.78
C VAL A 128 -10.49 6.44 -3.11
N ALA A 129 -9.38 6.37 -2.38
CA ALA A 129 -8.70 7.52 -1.83
C ALA A 129 -7.57 7.91 -2.77
N ASN A 130 -7.47 9.19 -3.09
CA ASN A 130 -6.47 9.73 -4.01
C ASN A 130 -5.36 10.38 -3.19
N ILE A 131 -4.18 9.79 -3.22
CA ILE A 131 -3.03 10.23 -2.42
C ILE A 131 -2.09 11.01 -3.32
N PRO A 132 -1.76 12.28 -2.98
CA PRO A 132 -0.81 13.04 -3.78
C PRO A 132 0.54 12.34 -3.87
N THR A 133 1.06 12.20 -5.09
CA THR A 133 2.32 11.50 -5.30
C THR A 133 3.52 12.21 -4.67
N ASN A 134 3.41 13.53 -4.46
CA ASN A 134 4.48 14.29 -3.82
C ASN A 134 4.58 14.07 -2.31
N TRP A 135 3.65 13.34 -1.70
CA TRP A 135 3.73 12.95 -0.29
C TRP A 135 4.69 11.78 -0.07
N PHE A 136 5.01 11.04 -1.14
CA PHE A 136 5.83 9.83 -1.02
C PHE A 136 7.31 10.18 -0.92
N GLU A 137 8.00 9.51 0.00
CA GLU A 137 9.44 9.59 0.10
C GLU A 137 10.08 8.56 -0.83
N VAL A 138 11.17 8.93 -1.47
CA VAL A 138 11.86 8.04 -2.40
C VAL A 138 12.76 7.09 -1.63
N VAL A 139 12.73 5.80 -2.01
CA VAL A 139 13.64 4.80 -1.49
C VAL A 139 14.89 4.83 -2.35
N GLY A 140 15.96 5.09 -1.73
CA GLY A 140 17.14 5.20 -2.54
C GLY A 140 18.41 5.21 -1.91
#